data_3904062e41e770d95cd71f908523b7c3
#
_entry.id   3904062e41e770d95cd71f908523b7c3
#
_cell.length_a   1.000
_cell.length_b   1.000
_cell.length_c   1.000
_cell.angle_alpha   90.00
_cell.angle_beta   90.00
_cell.angle_gamma   90.00
#
_symmetry.space_group_name_H-M   'P 1'
#
loop_
_entity.id
_entity.type
_entity.pdbx_description
1 polymer ?
#
loop_
_entity_poly.entity_id
_entity_poly.type
_entity_poly.pdbx_seq_one_letter_code
_entity_poly.pdbx_strand_id
1 'polypeptide(L)'
;MIQAGEYSAVLHYLKAVADVGVRAAKASGAETVARMKAMPTDDDAFGPGTIRADGRKLHPAYLFEVKKPEESRGPFNYYRLLQTTDAADAFRPLGDGGCPLVRA
;
A
#
# COMPACT_ATOMS: atom_id res chain seq x y z
N MET A 1 -9.55 -7.41 2.86
CA MET A 1 -8.96 -6.39 1.96
C MET A 1 -8.92 -5.02 2.64
N ILE A 2 -10.04 -4.49 3.10
CA ILE A 2 -10.10 -3.14 3.69
C ILE A 2 -9.18 -3.02 4.92
N GLN A 3 -9.21 -3.97 5.83
CA GLN A 3 -8.38 -3.97 7.04
C GLN A 3 -6.88 -3.90 6.74
N ALA A 4 -6.41 -4.67 5.76
CA ALA A 4 -5.00 -4.67 5.38
C ALA A 4 -4.59 -3.33 4.75
N GLY A 5 -5.46 -2.74 3.91
CA GLY A 5 -5.24 -1.42 3.33
C GLY A 5 -5.17 -0.31 4.38
N GLU A 6 -6.09 -0.33 5.33
CA GLU A 6 -6.15 0.63 6.43
C GLU A 6 -4.91 0.54 7.33
N TYR A 7 -4.57 -0.69 7.73
CA TYR A 7 -3.36 -0.95 8.52
C TYR A 7 -2.10 -0.39 7.83
N SER A 8 -1.91 -0.73 6.56
CA SER A 8 -0.76 -0.29 5.78
C SER A 8 -0.71 1.25 5.64
N ALA A 9 -1.85 1.89 5.37
CA ALA A 9 -1.93 3.34 5.21
C ALA A 9 -1.60 4.08 6.52
N VAL A 10 -2.20 3.65 7.64
CA VAL A 10 -1.96 4.26 8.95
C VAL A 10 -0.52 4.04 9.40
N LEU A 11 0.02 2.83 9.25
CA LEU A 11 1.40 2.54 9.63
C LEU A 11 2.39 3.41 8.85
N HIS A 12 2.21 3.54 7.54
CA HIS A 12 3.09 4.37 6.70
C HIS A 12 2.98 5.86 7.05
N TYR A 13 1.76 6.35 7.31
CA TYR A 13 1.54 7.70 7.80
C TYR A 13 2.26 7.95 9.13
N LEU A 14 2.16 7.04 10.09
CA LEU A 14 2.83 7.17 11.39
C LEU A 14 4.36 7.15 11.26
N LYS A 15 4.91 6.33 10.35
CA LYS A 15 6.34 6.35 10.02
C LYS A 15 6.77 7.72 9.47
N ALA A 16 5.97 8.31 8.57
CA ALA A 16 6.25 9.65 8.04
C ALA A 16 6.16 10.72 9.13
N VAL A 17 5.15 10.66 10.01
CA VAL A 17 5.03 11.57 11.17
C VAL A 17 6.21 11.45 12.12
N ALA A 18 6.69 10.24 12.38
CA ALA A 18 7.86 10.02 13.22
C ALA A 18 9.12 10.68 12.62
N ASP A 19 9.24 10.66 11.30
CA ASP A 19 10.39 11.19 10.57
C ASP A 19 10.39 12.74 10.47
N VAL A 20 9.23 13.34 10.12
CA VAL A 20 9.11 14.82 10.05
C VAL A 20 8.91 15.47 11.42
N GLY A 21 8.50 14.70 12.41
CA GLY A 21 8.16 15.17 13.75
C GLY A 21 6.69 15.59 13.90
N VAL A 22 6.12 15.28 15.04
CA VAL A 22 4.69 15.52 15.35
C VAL A 22 4.31 16.99 15.17
N ARG A 23 5.17 17.93 15.56
CA ARG A 23 4.90 19.37 15.45
C ARG A 23 4.76 19.80 13.99
N ALA A 24 5.67 19.37 13.11
CA ALA A 24 5.62 19.66 11.68
C ALA A 24 4.41 18.97 11.02
N ALA A 25 4.16 17.71 11.33
CA ALA A 25 3.01 16.98 10.80
C ALA A 25 1.66 17.62 11.18
N LYS A 26 1.54 18.19 12.38
CA LYS A 26 0.33 18.93 12.81
C LYS A 26 0.20 20.30 12.13
N ALA A 27 1.32 20.92 11.77
CA ALA A 27 1.32 22.23 11.10
C ALA A 27 1.04 22.11 9.60
N SER A 28 1.47 21.05 8.93
CA SER A 28 1.32 20.87 7.49
C SER A 28 1.10 19.42 7.09
N GLY A 29 -0.12 19.09 6.66
CA GLY A 29 -0.40 17.79 6.03
C GLY A 29 0.34 17.58 4.70
N ALA A 30 0.62 18.66 3.97
CA ALA A 30 1.33 18.60 2.70
C ALA A 30 2.77 18.09 2.87
N GLU A 31 3.47 18.53 3.92
CA GLU A 31 4.82 18.07 4.24
C GLU A 31 4.83 16.58 4.60
N THR A 32 3.88 16.16 5.43
CA THR A 32 3.73 14.74 5.78
C THR A 32 3.47 13.88 4.56
N VAL A 33 2.56 14.30 3.67
CA VAL A 33 2.25 13.57 2.42
C VAL A 33 3.45 13.55 1.47
N ALA A 34 4.20 14.66 1.36
CA ALA A 34 5.43 14.68 0.57
C ALA A 34 6.45 13.66 1.10
N ARG A 35 6.59 13.57 2.43
CA ARG A 35 7.44 12.57 3.05
C ARG A 35 6.96 11.14 2.81
N MET A 36 5.66 10.88 2.94
CA MET A 36 5.07 9.56 2.61
C MET A 36 5.40 9.11 1.19
N LYS A 37 5.36 10.03 0.21
CA LYS A 37 5.71 9.74 -1.19
C LYS A 37 7.20 9.51 -1.40
N ALA A 38 8.05 10.15 -0.62
CA ALA A 38 9.50 10.03 -0.71
C ALA A 38 10.06 8.76 -0.02
N MET A 39 9.28 8.15 0.87
CA MET A 39 9.67 6.93 1.58
C MET A 39 9.14 5.69 0.86
N PRO A 40 9.91 4.59 0.75
CA PRO A 40 9.35 3.31 0.37
C PRO A 40 8.34 2.85 1.42
N THR A 41 7.24 2.24 0.98
CA THR A 41 6.32 1.55 1.89
C THR A 41 6.85 0.15 2.14
N ASP A 42 6.79 -0.30 3.39
CA ASP A 42 7.14 -1.67 3.76
C ASP A 42 6.35 -2.07 5.01
N ASP A 43 5.54 -3.09 4.87
CA ASP A 43 4.71 -3.64 5.94
C ASP A 43 4.41 -5.12 5.71
N ASP A 44 4.00 -5.81 6.75
CA ASP A 44 3.69 -7.24 6.74
C ASP A 44 2.36 -7.59 6.07
N ALA A 45 1.55 -6.61 5.67
CA ALA A 45 0.33 -6.84 4.90
C ALA A 45 0.58 -6.91 3.38
N PHE A 46 1.47 -6.06 2.84
CA PHE A 46 1.71 -5.94 1.40
C PHE A 46 3.20 -6.07 1.02
N GLY A 47 4.11 -6.06 1.99
CA GLY A 47 5.54 -6.01 1.72
C GLY A 47 5.99 -4.66 1.15
N PRO A 48 7.14 -4.63 0.47
CA PRO A 48 7.70 -3.41 -0.09
C PRO A 48 6.83 -2.83 -1.21
N GLY A 49 6.80 -1.51 -1.29
CA GLY A 49 6.06 -0.77 -2.30
C GLY A 49 6.43 0.70 -2.33
N THR A 50 5.74 1.47 -3.17
CA THR A 50 5.96 2.92 -3.33
C THR A 50 4.63 3.65 -3.48
N ILE A 51 4.63 4.96 -3.20
CA ILE A 51 3.48 5.83 -3.47
C ILE A 51 3.83 6.73 -4.66
N ARG A 52 3.03 6.65 -5.73
CA ARG A 52 3.19 7.47 -6.93
C ARG A 52 2.75 8.92 -6.72
N ALA A 53 3.05 9.79 -7.70
CA ALA A 53 2.65 11.19 -7.71
C ALA A 53 1.12 11.38 -7.57
N ASP A 54 0.33 10.50 -8.19
CA ASP A 54 -1.13 10.47 -8.10
C ASP A 54 -1.68 9.98 -6.74
N GLY A 55 -0.80 9.63 -5.79
CA GLY A 55 -1.17 9.12 -4.47
C GLY A 55 -1.44 7.60 -4.42
N ARG A 56 -1.34 6.89 -5.55
CA ARG A 56 -1.53 5.44 -5.57
C ARG A 56 -0.36 4.72 -4.93
N LYS A 57 -0.62 3.89 -3.92
CA LYS A 57 0.35 2.91 -3.44
C LYS A 57 0.45 1.77 -4.46
N LEU A 58 1.67 1.50 -4.92
CA LEU A 58 2.00 0.35 -5.75
C LEU A 58 2.50 -0.79 -4.86
N HIS A 59 1.91 -1.95 -5.02
CA HIS A 59 2.27 -3.19 -4.34
C HIS A 59 1.84 -4.38 -5.21
N PRO A 60 2.41 -5.58 -5.02
CA PRO A 60 1.92 -6.77 -5.72
C PRO A 60 0.44 -7.05 -5.41
N ALA A 61 -0.27 -7.58 -6.39
CA ALA A 61 -1.63 -8.10 -6.22
C ALA A 61 -1.60 -9.63 -6.22
N TYR A 62 -2.47 -10.22 -5.39
CA TYR A 62 -2.50 -11.66 -5.17
C TYR A 62 -3.87 -12.22 -5.51
N LEU A 63 -3.89 -13.30 -6.28
CA LEU A 63 -5.08 -14.09 -6.53
C LEU A 63 -5.07 -15.30 -5.60
N PHE A 64 -6.13 -15.46 -4.83
CA PHE A 64 -6.30 -16.55 -3.89
C PHE A 64 -7.52 -17.40 -4.21
N GLU A 65 -7.40 -18.69 -3.93
CA GLU A 65 -8.52 -19.64 -3.87
C GLU A 65 -8.85 -19.94 -2.41
N VAL A 66 -10.14 -20.02 -2.08
CA VAL A 66 -10.58 -20.47 -0.76
C VAL A 66 -10.36 -21.97 -0.65
N LYS A 67 -9.64 -22.40 0.38
CA LYS A 67 -9.40 -23.81 0.66
C LYS A 67 -10.67 -24.51 1.13
N LYS A 68 -10.80 -25.78 0.82
CA LYS A 68 -11.77 -26.65 1.48
C LYS A 68 -11.40 -26.84 2.96
N PRO A 69 -12.38 -27.13 3.84
CA PRO A 69 -12.11 -27.32 5.27
C PRO A 69 -10.99 -28.32 5.59
N GLU A 70 -10.94 -29.43 4.86
CA GLU A 70 -9.93 -30.48 5.01
C GLU A 70 -8.51 -30.08 4.57
N GLU A 71 -8.39 -29.02 3.80
CA GLU A 71 -7.10 -28.47 3.35
C GLU A 71 -6.53 -27.42 4.31
N SER A 72 -7.35 -26.93 5.25
CA SER A 72 -6.93 -25.95 6.25
C SER A 72 -6.10 -26.63 7.33
N ARG A 73 -4.94 -26.07 7.64
CA ARG A 73 -3.97 -26.61 8.62
C ARG A 73 -3.98 -25.87 9.95
N GLY A 74 -4.99 -25.05 10.21
CA GLY A 74 -5.10 -24.29 11.45
C GLY A 74 -5.82 -22.96 11.29
N PRO A 75 -5.92 -22.16 12.36
CA PRO A 75 -6.59 -20.87 12.34
C PRO A 75 -6.03 -19.95 11.25
N PHE A 76 -6.93 -19.25 10.55
CA PHE A 76 -6.61 -18.30 9.46
C PHE A 76 -5.95 -18.90 8.21
N ASN A 77 -5.75 -20.22 8.12
CA ASN A 77 -5.19 -20.89 6.95
C ASN A 77 -6.26 -21.19 5.91
N TYR A 78 -6.98 -20.14 5.44
CA TYR A 78 -8.18 -20.27 4.60
C TYR A 78 -7.91 -20.17 3.10
N TYR A 79 -6.73 -19.69 2.70
CA TYR A 79 -6.45 -19.34 1.31
C TYR A 79 -5.24 -20.08 0.76
N ARG A 80 -5.33 -20.39 -0.54
CA ARG A 80 -4.22 -20.86 -1.36
C ARG A 80 -3.87 -19.77 -2.35
N LEU A 81 -2.61 -19.35 -2.39
CA LEU A 81 -2.12 -18.42 -3.40
C LEU A 81 -2.08 -19.12 -4.76
N LEU A 82 -2.76 -18.57 -5.76
CA LEU A 82 -2.76 -19.07 -7.13
C LEU A 82 -1.80 -18.28 -8.02
N GLN A 83 -1.78 -16.95 -7.87
CA GLN A 83 -1.00 -16.07 -8.74
C GLN A 83 -0.59 -14.80 -7.98
N THR A 84 0.59 -14.30 -8.31
CA THR A 84 1.06 -12.96 -7.94
C THR A 84 1.22 -12.13 -9.21
N THR A 85 0.67 -10.93 -9.21
CA THR A 85 0.88 -9.92 -10.24
C THR A 85 1.78 -8.84 -9.67
N ASP A 86 2.88 -8.54 -10.35
CA ASP A 86 3.85 -7.55 -9.89
C ASP A 86 3.23 -6.14 -9.83
N ALA A 87 3.76 -5.30 -8.96
CA ALA A 87 3.27 -3.94 -8.76
C ALA A 87 3.22 -3.10 -10.04
N ALA A 88 4.14 -3.33 -10.96
CA ALA A 88 4.19 -2.63 -12.25
C ALA A 88 2.98 -2.93 -13.14
N ASP A 89 2.47 -4.18 -13.06
CA ASP A 89 1.40 -4.69 -13.92
C ASP A 89 0.03 -4.67 -13.23
N ALA A 90 0.01 -4.50 -11.90
CA ALA A 90 -1.22 -4.54 -11.09
C ALA A 90 -2.05 -3.25 -11.17
N PHE A 91 -1.48 -2.16 -11.68
CA PHE A 91 -2.13 -0.85 -11.71
C PHE A 91 -2.01 -0.22 -13.09
N ARG A 92 -3.07 0.51 -13.48
CA ARG A 92 -3.07 1.26 -14.74
C ARG A 92 -1.88 2.24 -14.82
N PRO A 93 -1.42 2.58 -16.03
CA PRO A 93 -0.39 3.58 -16.24
C PRO A 93 -0.70 4.92 -15.55
N LEU A 94 0.35 5.62 -15.13
CA LEU A 94 0.22 6.88 -14.38
C LEU A 94 -0.57 7.95 -15.16
N GLY A 95 -0.37 8.03 -16.47
CA GLY A 95 -1.02 9.02 -17.33
C GLY A 95 -2.51 8.80 -17.58
N ASP A 96 -3.02 7.58 -17.40
CA ASP A 96 -4.41 7.22 -17.74
C ASP A 96 -5.47 7.82 -16.80
N GLY A 97 -5.04 8.34 -15.66
CA GLY A 97 -5.92 8.83 -14.61
C GLY A 97 -6.40 10.27 -14.76
N GLY A 98 -5.78 11.06 -15.62
CA GLY A 98 -6.05 12.50 -15.72
C GLY A 98 -5.84 13.26 -14.39
N CYS A 99 -4.99 12.74 -13.50
CA CYS A 99 -4.76 13.34 -12.20
C CYS A 99 -3.99 14.67 -12.32
N PRO A 100 -4.49 15.79 -11.76
CA PRO A 100 -3.83 17.10 -11.87
C PRO A 100 -2.48 17.15 -11.15
N LEU A 101 -2.18 16.19 -10.27
CA LEU A 101 -0.88 16.07 -9.60
C LEU A 101 0.20 15.41 -10.47
N VAL A 102 -0.21 14.77 -11.56
CA VAL A 102 0.67 14.18 -12.55
C VAL A 102 0.91 15.22 -13.64
N ARG A 103 2.02 15.90 -13.56
CA ARG A 103 2.45 16.80 -14.64
C ARG A 103 3.11 15.96 -15.74
N ALA A 104 2.66 16.17 -16.96
CA ALA A 104 3.29 15.60 -18.15
C ALA A 104 4.72 16.14 -18.32
#